data_5fbe65d9757a0d2f6f9ffaa88684cc08
#
_entry.id   5fbe65d9757a0d2f6f9ffaa88684cc08
#
_cell.length_a   1.000
_cell.length_b   1.000
_cell.length_c   1.000
_cell.angle_alpha   90.00
_cell.angle_beta   90.00
_cell.angle_gamma   90.00
#
_symmetry.space_group_name_H-M   'P 1'
#
loop_
_entity.id
_entity.type
_entity.pdbx_description
1 polymer ?
#
loop_
_entity_poly.entity_id
_entity_poly.type
_entity_poly.pdbx_seq_one_letter_code
_entity_poly.pdbx_strand_id
1 'polypeptide(L)'
;MLVIPTLATEFTAEENRPTFINILKQLSKVSYLKKIIFGLDSATDEEALELAALLRKYGIRNYIIQHNEGVGLKTLYKRLNDGGFGLDRPGKGRNMFMSFGVAQAIGAKYIGVIDADIRTFHRRQLDRLFYPVLVLNYQFSKASDLRIGDNRMYGRVKRLLLDPLLLALKRKFWESGEERFVRLIDYLLAFNYQLSGEMVFETNLLKRMHFATNWGVEIFTLIEVYRKANNIAQVQFSTRPFEHKHQPVSSDNPEGGLYKVAIDVVSTLLSTLVIEEGLEISDYFVRDITITYLNVADELIRKYCDNAAFSKLEYDRNTEEALVKGIFKNAILAAGEFLTSPHLVSDRLLHLITSDSRFDRYRDVGLIDELIAYENENTNHIFEVPQTVSWERIIMRQPDILDDIRDVIGREAAFFEEAQ
;
A
#
# COMPACT_ATOMS: atom_id res chain seq x y z
N MET A 1 11.53 8.94 -12.99
CA MET A 1 10.09 9.19 -13.22
C MET A 1 9.38 9.31 -11.88
N LEU A 2 8.23 9.94 -11.85
CA LEU A 2 7.41 10.07 -10.64
C LEU A 2 6.07 9.38 -10.86
N VAL A 3 5.62 8.59 -9.92
CA VAL A 3 4.30 7.93 -9.86
C VAL A 3 3.45 8.64 -8.80
N ILE A 4 2.22 8.95 -9.11
CA ILE A 4 1.24 9.56 -8.22
C ILE A 4 -0.04 8.73 -8.29
N PRO A 5 -0.24 7.77 -7.36
CA PRO A 5 -1.52 7.07 -7.25
C PRO A 5 -2.62 8.10 -6.95
N THR A 6 -3.65 8.14 -7.76
CA THR A 6 -4.65 9.20 -7.75
C THR A 6 -6.05 8.60 -7.80
N LEU A 7 -6.95 9.07 -6.95
CA LEU A 7 -8.39 8.83 -7.06
C LEU A 7 -9.05 10.02 -7.74
N ALA A 8 -10.15 9.82 -8.46
CA ALA A 8 -10.91 10.90 -9.06
C ALA A 8 -11.31 11.96 -8.02
N THR A 9 -11.66 11.54 -6.80
CA THR A 9 -12.03 12.44 -5.70
C THR A 9 -10.95 13.43 -5.27
N GLU A 10 -9.66 13.21 -5.63
CA GLU A 10 -8.59 14.15 -5.28
C GLU A 10 -8.68 15.47 -6.10
N PHE A 11 -9.27 15.42 -7.28
CA PHE A 11 -9.41 16.61 -8.12
C PHE A 11 -10.86 17.00 -8.42
N THR A 12 -11.85 16.11 -8.18
CA THR A 12 -13.28 16.41 -8.38
C THR A 12 -13.94 16.93 -7.10
N ALA A 13 -13.58 16.40 -5.91
CA ALA A 13 -14.15 16.85 -4.65
C ALA A 13 -13.63 18.25 -4.26
N GLU A 14 -14.55 19.13 -3.87
CA GLU A 14 -14.26 20.54 -3.58
C GLU A 14 -13.20 20.71 -2.48
N GLU A 15 -13.26 19.91 -1.44
CA GLU A 15 -12.31 19.94 -0.30
C GLU A 15 -10.90 19.45 -0.64
N ASN A 16 -10.74 18.57 -1.64
CA ASN A 16 -9.45 17.98 -2.03
C ASN A 16 -8.78 18.75 -3.16
N ARG A 17 -9.58 19.31 -4.07
CA ARG A 17 -9.12 20.00 -5.29
C ARG A 17 -8.02 21.04 -5.07
N PRO A 18 -8.07 21.92 -4.02
CA PRO A 18 -6.99 22.86 -3.76
C PRO A 18 -5.64 22.21 -3.49
N THR A 19 -5.63 21.07 -2.77
CA THR A 19 -4.43 20.29 -2.49
C THR A 19 -3.83 19.74 -3.78
N PHE A 20 -4.63 19.09 -4.60
CA PHE A 20 -4.19 18.55 -5.87
C PHE A 20 -3.65 19.64 -6.82
N ILE A 21 -4.33 20.77 -6.92
CA ILE A 21 -3.86 21.93 -7.69
C ILE A 21 -2.51 22.44 -7.18
N ASN A 22 -2.30 22.50 -5.85
CA ASN A 22 -1.01 22.89 -5.30
C ASN A 22 0.09 21.90 -5.74
N ILE A 23 -0.17 20.59 -5.69
CA ILE A 23 0.77 19.56 -6.15
C ILE A 23 1.13 19.83 -7.63
N LEU A 24 0.16 20.03 -8.52
CA LEU A 24 0.43 20.33 -9.93
C LEU A 24 1.28 21.60 -10.11
N LYS A 25 0.97 22.68 -9.40
CA LYS A 25 1.75 23.94 -9.43
C LYS A 25 3.18 23.77 -8.95
N GLN A 26 3.44 22.87 -8.00
CA GLN A 26 4.78 22.58 -7.54
C GLN A 26 5.54 21.68 -8.54
N LEU A 27 4.86 20.67 -9.10
CA LEU A 27 5.42 19.75 -10.10
C LEU A 27 5.80 20.45 -11.40
N SER A 28 5.02 21.45 -11.84
CA SER A 28 5.35 22.22 -13.06
C SER A 28 6.70 22.96 -12.97
N LYS A 29 7.24 23.11 -11.76
CA LYS A 29 8.54 23.77 -11.51
C LYS A 29 9.70 22.76 -11.38
N VAL A 30 9.43 21.45 -11.58
CA VAL A 30 10.43 20.39 -11.46
C VAL A 30 10.88 19.97 -12.86
N SER A 31 12.12 20.31 -13.23
CA SER A 31 12.63 20.10 -14.60
C SER A 31 13.30 18.73 -14.83
N TYR A 32 13.73 18.03 -13.76
CA TYR A 32 14.46 16.77 -13.90
C TYR A 32 13.56 15.53 -14.06
N LEU A 33 12.25 15.66 -13.85
CA LEU A 33 11.31 14.56 -14.05
C LEU A 33 11.06 14.33 -15.55
N LYS A 34 11.49 13.20 -16.06
CA LYS A 34 11.30 12.84 -17.48
C LYS A 34 9.84 12.55 -17.81
N LYS A 35 9.13 11.87 -16.92
CA LYS A 35 7.68 11.59 -17.00
C LYS A 35 7.07 11.56 -15.60
N ILE A 36 5.79 11.94 -15.52
CA ILE A 36 4.96 11.83 -14.32
C ILE A 36 3.78 10.92 -14.68
N ILE A 37 3.63 9.81 -13.96
CA ILE A 37 2.58 8.83 -14.16
C ILE A 37 1.51 9.08 -13.09
N PHE A 38 0.32 9.45 -13.52
CA PHE A 38 -0.86 9.53 -12.67
C PHE A 38 -1.59 8.20 -12.78
N GLY A 39 -1.47 7.36 -11.75
CA GLY A 39 -2.19 6.10 -11.64
C GLY A 39 -3.61 6.39 -11.20
N LEU A 40 -4.51 6.62 -12.15
CA LEU A 40 -5.90 6.99 -11.91
C LEU A 40 -6.74 5.76 -11.68
N ASP A 41 -7.32 5.67 -10.48
CA ASP A 41 -8.14 4.54 -10.02
C ASP A 41 -9.55 5.04 -9.69
N SER A 42 -10.55 4.18 -9.90
CA SER A 42 -11.97 4.47 -9.60
C SER A 42 -12.47 5.76 -10.28
N ALA A 43 -12.21 5.90 -11.57
CA ALA A 43 -12.56 7.08 -12.37
C ALA A 43 -13.31 6.72 -13.65
N THR A 44 -14.23 7.59 -14.07
CA THR A 44 -14.87 7.52 -15.39
C THR A 44 -13.96 8.09 -16.48
N ASP A 45 -14.34 7.88 -17.75
CA ASP A 45 -13.62 8.46 -18.89
C ASP A 45 -13.69 10.00 -18.86
N GLU A 46 -14.82 10.59 -18.44
CA GLU A 46 -14.98 12.04 -18.28
C GLU A 46 -14.04 12.60 -17.20
N GLU A 47 -13.90 11.91 -16.07
CA GLU A 47 -12.99 12.31 -15.01
C GLU A 47 -11.52 12.18 -15.47
N ALA A 48 -11.19 11.16 -16.26
CA ALA A 48 -9.87 11.04 -16.85
C ALA A 48 -9.56 12.19 -17.83
N LEU A 49 -10.53 12.62 -18.63
CA LEU A 49 -10.44 13.81 -19.49
C LEU A 49 -10.30 15.09 -18.67
N GLU A 50 -11.05 15.24 -17.55
CA GLU A 50 -10.88 16.37 -16.64
C GLU A 50 -9.46 16.42 -16.07
N LEU A 51 -8.91 15.28 -15.65
CA LEU A 51 -7.51 15.20 -15.19
C LEU A 51 -6.55 15.68 -16.29
N ALA A 52 -6.69 15.20 -17.52
CA ALA A 52 -5.86 15.62 -18.66
C ALA A 52 -5.93 17.13 -18.89
N ALA A 53 -7.14 17.73 -18.81
CA ALA A 53 -7.34 19.15 -18.92
C ALA A 53 -6.65 19.93 -17.80
N LEU A 54 -6.75 19.44 -16.55
CA LEU A 54 -6.07 20.04 -15.40
C LEU A 54 -4.54 20.01 -15.56
N LEU A 55 -3.98 18.88 -15.97
CA LEU A 55 -2.54 18.72 -16.17
C LEU A 55 -2.02 19.75 -17.19
N ARG A 56 -2.70 19.89 -18.32
CA ARG A 56 -2.37 20.89 -19.35
C ARG A 56 -2.50 22.32 -18.82
N LYS A 57 -3.59 22.63 -18.12
CA LYS A 57 -3.86 23.94 -17.52
C LYS A 57 -2.74 24.39 -16.58
N TYR A 58 -2.18 23.46 -15.81
CA TYR A 58 -1.09 23.77 -14.87
C TYR A 58 0.32 23.53 -15.45
N GLY A 59 0.44 23.31 -16.76
CA GLY A 59 1.70 23.26 -17.48
C GLY A 59 2.47 21.93 -17.31
N ILE A 60 1.82 20.87 -16.89
CA ILE A 60 2.39 19.52 -16.86
C ILE A 60 2.25 18.93 -18.27
N ARG A 61 3.36 18.87 -19.02
CA ARG A 61 3.35 18.37 -20.41
C ARG A 61 3.94 16.96 -20.56
N ASN A 62 4.70 16.52 -19.59
CA ASN A 62 5.40 15.25 -19.57
C ASN A 62 4.68 14.19 -18.70
N TYR A 63 3.36 14.12 -18.80
CA TYR A 63 2.52 13.21 -18.05
C TYR A 63 2.19 11.91 -18.82
N ILE A 64 1.72 10.93 -18.08
CA ILE A 64 1.00 9.75 -18.51
C ILE A 64 -0.18 9.60 -17.55
N ILE A 65 -1.38 9.41 -18.08
CA ILE A 65 -2.54 8.99 -17.30
C ILE A 65 -2.67 7.49 -17.50
N GLN A 66 -2.48 6.74 -16.44
CA GLN A 66 -2.79 5.33 -16.36
C GLN A 66 -4.23 5.21 -15.85
N HIS A 67 -5.19 5.08 -16.75
CA HIS A 67 -6.61 5.01 -16.41
C HIS A 67 -6.99 3.55 -16.14
N ASN A 68 -7.03 3.13 -14.87
CA ASN A 68 -7.22 1.73 -14.49
C ASN A 68 -8.58 1.17 -14.91
N GLU A 69 -9.61 2.01 -15.05
CA GLU A 69 -10.95 1.67 -15.54
C GLU A 69 -11.09 1.79 -17.08
N GLY A 70 -10.08 2.32 -17.76
CA GLY A 70 -10.04 2.40 -19.22
C GLY A 70 -10.00 1.02 -19.89
N VAL A 71 -10.56 0.91 -21.09
CA VAL A 71 -10.72 -0.35 -21.81
C VAL A 71 -9.38 -1.09 -21.99
N GLY A 72 -8.30 -0.35 -22.27
CA GLY A 72 -6.98 -0.92 -22.48
C GLY A 72 -6.42 -1.56 -21.21
N LEU A 73 -6.42 -0.83 -20.10
CA LEU A 73 -5.90 -1.35 -18.83
C LEU A 73 -6.80 -2.42 -18.20
N LYS A 74 -8.12 -2.32 -18.31
CA LYS A 74 -9.03 -3.42 -17.91
C LYS A 74 -8.70 -4.73 -18.63
N THR A 75 -8.39 -4.66 -19.92
CA THR A 75 -8.00 -5.85 -20.70
C THR A 75 -6.68 -6.43 -20.19
N LEU A 76 -5.70 -5.58 -19.86
CA LEU A 76 -4.43 -6.02 -19.27
C LEU A 76 -4.62 -6.64 -17.88
N TYR A 77 -5.42 -6.02 -17.01
CA TYR A 77 -5.74 -6.58 -15.70
C TYR A 77 -6.43 -7.94 -15.81
N LYS A 78 -7.41 -8.07 -16.72
CA LYS A 78 -8.07 -9.35 -16.98
C LYS A 78 -7.07 -10.42 -17.40
N ARG A 79 -6.20 -10.12 -18.36
CA ARG A 79 -5.15 -11.05 -18.82
C ARG A 79 -4.20 -11.46 -17.70
N LEU A 80 -3.82 -10.53 -16.82
CA LEU A 80 -2.97 -10.81 -15.67
C LEU A 80 -3.69 -11.69 -14.65
N ASN A 81 -4.98 -11.45 -14.40
CA ASN A 81 -5.79 -12.25 -13.48
C ASN A 81 -6.02 -13.66 -14.04
N ASP A 82 -6.34 -13.80 -15.32
CA ASP A 82 -6.44 -15.10 -16.01
C ASP A 82 -5.10 -15.88 -15.93
N GLY A 83 -3.96 -15.16 -15.94
CA GLY A 83 -2.62 -15.69 -15.68
C GLY A 83 -2.35 -16.01 -14.19
N GLY A 84 -3.30 -15.72 -13.32
CA GLY A 84 -3.26 -16.04 -11.90
C GLY A 84 -2.41 -15.09 -11.05
N PHE A 85 -2.32 -13.81 -11.40
CA PHE A 85 -1.52 -12.83 -10.65
C PHE A 85 -2.30 -12.04 -9.60
N GLY A 86 -3.62 -12.26 -9.43
CA GLY A 86 -4.40 -11.69 -8.33
C GLY A 86 -4.43 -10.16 -8.30
N LEU A 87 -4.72 -9.53 -9.45
CA LEU A 87 -4.84 -8.08 -9.62
C LEU A 87 -6.31 -7.64 -9.87
N ASP A 88 -7.26 -8.43 -9.44
CA ASP A 88 -8.70 -8.24 -9.64
C ASP A 88 -9.27 -7.13 -8.75
N ARG A 89 -8.78 -7.01 -7.51
CA ARG A 89 -9.31 -6.03 -6.55
C ARG A 89 -8.63 -4.67 -6.69
N PRO A 90 -9.42 -3.58 -6.84
CA PRO A 90 -8.90 -2.21 -6.76
C PRO A 90 -8.21 -1.95 -5.43
N GLY A 91 -7.18 -1.11 -5.45
CA GLY A 91 -6.48 -0.72 -4.24
C GLY A 91 -5.16 0.00 -4.53
N LYS A 92 -4.62 0.67 -3.51
CA LYS A 92 -3.39 1.45 -3.63
C LYS A 92 -2.22 0.60 -4.15
N GLY A 93 -2.03 -0.59 -3.58
CA GLY A 93 -0.93 -1.47 -3.98
C GLY A 93 -1.06 -1.95 -5.43
N ARG A 94 -2.27 -2.35 -5.88
CA ARG A 94 -2.53 -2.70 -7.29
C ARG A 94 -2.22 -1.55 -8.24
N ASN A 95 -2.71 -0.36 -7.91
CA ASN A 95 -2.47 0.85 -8.71
C ASN A 95 -0.97 1.17 -8.81
N MET A 96 -0.26 1.19 -7.69
CA MET A 96 1.19 1.39 -7.66
C MET A 96 1.93 0.33 -8.48
N PHE A 97 1.55 -0.94 -8.34
CA PHE A 97 2.16 -2.05 -9.06
C PHE A 97 2.04 -1.88 -10.58
N MET A 98 0.84 -1.54 -11.09
CA MET A 98 0.66 -1.25 -12.51
C MET A 98 1.49 -0.03 -12.95
N SER A 99 1.52 1.04 -12.15
CA SER A 99 2.35 2.21 -12.44
C SER A 99 3.85 1.88 -12.53
N PHE A 100 4.31 0.94 -11.74
CA PHE A 100 5.68 0.42 -11.85
C PHE A 100 5.90 -0.35 -13.17
N GLY A 101 4.90 -1.08 -13.64
CA GLY A 101 4.91 -1.71 -14.97
C GLY A 101 4.99 -0.69 -16.08
N VAL A 102 4.15 0.34 -16.04
CA VAL A 102 4.19 1.47 -16.99
C VAL A 102 5.56 2.13 -17.00
N ALA A 103 6.11 2.43 -15.82
CA ALA A 103 7.43 3.05 -15.70
C ALA A 103 8.55 2.15 -16.30
N GLN A 104 8.49 0.84 -16.08
CA GLN A 104 9.44 -0.12 -16.67
C GLN A 104 9.28 -0.21 -18.18
N ALA A 105 8.05 -0.28 -18.70
CA ALA A 105 7.73 -0.36 -20.11
C ALA A 105 8.30 0.83 -20.92
N ILE A 106 8.38 2.02 -20.30
CA ILE A 106 8.95 3.23 -20.92
C ILE A 106 10.40 3.51 -20.51
N GLY A 107 11.08 2.55 -19.89
CA GLY A 107 12.52 2.58 -19.63
C GLY A 107 12.92 3.53 -18.48
N ALA A 108 12.16 3.58 -17.40
CA ALA A 108 12.53 4.33 -16.21
C ALA A 108 13.82 3.77 -15.58
N LYS A 109 14.78 4.63 -15.25
CA LYS A 109 15.98 4.27 -14.49
C LYS A 109 15.76 4.42 -12.98
N TYR A 110 14.98 5.40 -12.60
CA TYR A 110 14.60 5.68 -11.21
C TYR A 110 13.11 5.99 -11.16
N ILE A 111 12.43 5.46 -10.14
CA ILE A 111 10.98 5.58 -9.97
C ILE A 111 10.72 6.10 -8.56
N GLY A 112 10.16 7.30 -8.47
CA GLY A 112 9.67 7.85 -7.22
C GLY A 112 8.16 7.72 -7.11
N VAL A 113 7.65 7.66 -5.91
CA VAL A 113 6.22 7.67 -5.57
C VAL A 113 5.95 8.80 -4.60
N ILE A 114 4.85 9.50 -4.75
CA ILE A 114 4.27 10.40 -3.74
C ILE A 114 2.76 10.24 -3.72
N ASP A 115 2.13 10.47 -2.58
CA ASP A 115 0.68 10.48 -2.45
C ASP A 115 0.07 11.77 -3.06
N ALA A 116 -1.16 11.66 -3.59
CA ALA A 116 -1.87 12.76 -4.26
C ALA A 116 -2.56 13.74 -3.28
N ASP A 117 -2.55 13.45 -1.98
CA ASP A 117 -3.31 14.15 -0.93
C ASP A 117 -2.44 14.97 0.04
N ILE A 118 -1.18 15.23 -0.30
CA ILE A 118 -0.24 15.99 0.54
C ILE A 118 -0.60 17.48 0.50
N ARG A 119 -1.26 17.96 1.55
CA ARG A 119 -1.72 19.37 1.65
C ARG A 119 -0.57 20.38 1.66
N THR A 120 0.52 20.03 2.31
CA THR A 120 1.71 20.89 2.47
C THR A 120 2.81 20.57 1.46
N PHE A 121 2.43 20.02 0.29
CA PHE A 121 3.40 19.63 -0.73
C PHE A 121 4.20 20.83 -1.27
N HIS A 122 5.51 20.64 -1.35
CA HIS A 122 6.44 21.59 -1.96
C HIS A 122 7.52 20.85 -2.73
N ARG A 123 7.93 21.34 -3.91
CA ARG A 123 8.91 20.67 -4.80
C ARG A 123 10.21 20.24 -4.14
N ARG A 124 10.71 21.00 -3.13
CA ARG A 124 11.93 20.64 -2.39
C ARG A 124 11.83 19.31 -1.65
N GLN A 125 10.63 18.83 -1.39
CA GLN A 125 10.41 17.52 -0.81
C GLN A 125 10.84 16.43 -1.80
N LEU A 126 10.51 16.59 -3.09
CA LEU A 126 11.03 15.70 -4.14
C LEU A 126 12.54 15.77 -4.25
N ASP A 127 13.11 16.96 -4.22
CA ASP A 127 14.58 17.12 -4.30
C ASP A 127 15.28 16.30 -3.20
N ARG A 128 14.77 16.34 -1.97
CA ARG A 128 15.28 15.55 -0.84
C ARG A 128 15.10 14.06 -1.04
N LEU A 129 13.91 13.66 -1.48
CA LEU A 129 13.56 12.24 -1.65
C LEU A 129 14.38 11.56 -2.76
N PHE A 130 14.60 12.26 -3.87
CA PHE A 130 15.36 11.76 -5.00
C PHE A 130 16.86 11.86 -4.85
N TYR A 131 17.38 12.81 -4.06
CA TYR A 131 18.81 13.08 -3.96
C TYR A 131 19.67 11.87 -3.59
N PRO A 132 19.30 11.03 -2.59
CA PRO A 132 20.09 9.85 -2.26
C PRO A 132 20.24 8.88 -3.43
N VAL A 133 19.16 8.66 -4.20
CA VAL A 133 19.17 7.70 -5.30
C VAL A 133 19.83 8.28 -6.55
N LEU A 134 19.58 9.55 -6.88
CA LEU A 134 20.11 10.17 -8.09
C LEU A 134 21.58 10.56 -7.99
N VAL A 135 22.03 10.97 -6.80
CA VAL A 135 23.35 11.61 -6.60
C VAL A 135 24.28 10.75 -5.76
N LEU A 136 23.75 10.06 -4.74
CA LEU A 136 24.57 9.30 -3.78
C LEU A 136 24.57 7.79 -4.07
N ASN A 137 23.94 7.34 -5.18
CA ASN A 137 23.88 5.94 -5.59
C ASN A 137 23.21 4.98 -4.57
N TYR A 138 22.25 5.49 -3.80
CA TYR A 138 21.40 4.61 -3.00
C TYR A 138 20.39 3.88 -3.90
N GLN A 139 20.06 2.66 -3.54
CA GLN A 139 19.06 1.87 -4.29
C GLN A 139 17.63 2.22 -3.90
N PHE A 140 17.45 2.71 -2.67
CA PHE A 140 16.15 3.06 -2.12
C PHE A 140 16.25 4.29 -1.22
N SER A 141 15.24 5.14 -1.29
CA SER A 141 15.05 6.29 -0.40
C SER A 141 13.62 6.34 0.10
N LYS A 142 13.43 6.56 1.39
CA LYS A 142 12.13 6.61 2.07
C LYS A 142 11.96 7.95 2.76
N ALA A 143 10.77 8.54 2.65
CA ALA A 143 10.43 9.74 3.38
C ALA A 143 10.22 9.46 4.88
N SER A 144 10.64 10.41 5.68
CA SER A 144 10.43 10.47 7.12
C SER A 144 9.78 11.80 7.45
N ASP A 145 8.57 11.75 8.00
CA ASP A 145 7.80 12.92 8.35
C ASP A 145 7.24 12.85 9.75
N LEU A 146 7.19 14.01 10.40
CA LEU A 146 6.42 14.21 11.60
C LEU A 146 5.04 14.76 11.22
N ARG A 147 4.01 13.93 11.38
CA ARG A 147 2.64 14.30 11.05
C ARG A 147 2.00 15.10 12.18
N ILE A 148 2.17 16.40 12.12
CA ILE A 148 1.54 17.38 13.01
C ILE A 148 0.79 18.37 12.13
N GLY A 149 -0.47 18.64 12.46
CA GLY A 149 -1.31 19.64 11.82
C GLY A 149 -2.37 20.09 12.80
N ASP A 150 -2.97 21.29 12.61
CA ASP A 150 -4.03 21.82 13.48
C ASP A 150 -3.75 21.68 14.98
N ASN A 151 -2.48 21.89 15.37
CA ASN A 151 -2.02 21.72 16.76
C ASN A 151 -2.21 20.30 17.33
N ARG A 152 -2.27 19.24 16.49
CA ARG A 152 -2.50 17.84 16.89
C ARG A 152 -1.48 16.89 16.26
N MET A 153 -1.26 15.75 16.93
CA MET A 153 -0.50 14.64 16.37
C MET A 153 -1.38 13.75 15.51
N TYR A 154 -0.95 13.50 14.26
CA TYR A 154 -1.60 12.59 13.32
C TYR A 154 -0.83 11.27 13.17
N GLY A 155 -1.21 10.46 12.18
CA GLY A 155 -0.58 9.16 11.93
C GLY A 155 -1.04 8.06 12.89
N ARG A 156 -2.35 7.98 13.15
CA ARG A 156 -2.97 7.04 14.11
C ARG A 156 -2.58 5.58 13.84
N VAL A 157 -2.62 5.13 12.58
CA VAL A 157 -2.26 3.73 12.24
C VAL A 157 -0.81 3.43 12.62
N LYS A 158 0.13 4.34 12.34
CA LYS A 158 1.52 4.15 12.76
C LYS A 158 1.66 4.16 14.29
N ARG A 159 1.20 5.23 14.94
CA ARG A 159 1.45 5.47 16.38
C ARG A 159 0.71 4.50 17.29
N LEU A 160 -0.53 4.15 16.94
CA LEU A 160 -1.43 3.40 17.82
C LEU A 160 -1.57 1.93 17.42
N LEU A 161 -1.19 1.55 16.20
CA LEU A 161 -1.25 0.17 15.73
C LEU A 161 0.15 -0.37 15.42
N LEU A 162 0.83 0.17 14.40
CA LEU A 162 2.04 -0.46 13.87
C LEU A 162 3.21 -0.41 14.85
N ASP A 163 3.54 0.76 15.41
CA ASP A 163 4.65 0.87 16.37
C ASP A 163 4.44 -0.01 17.62
N PRO A 164 3.26 0.01 18.29
CA PRO A 164 3.07 -0.86 19.44
C PRO A 164 3.01 -2.35 19.06
N LEU A 165 2.51 -2.71 17.87
CA LEU A 165 2.52 -4.10 17.38
C LEU A 165 3.94 -4.59 17.10
N LEU A 166 4.77 -3.79 16.41
CA LEU A 166 6.17 -4.13 16.17
C LEU A 166 6.94 -4.28 17.48
N LEU A 167 6.73 -3.39 18.45
CA LEU A 167 7.35 -3.49 19.77
C LEU A 167 6.88 -4.73 20.55
N ALA A 168 5.60 -5.07 20.46
CA ALA A 168 5.05 -6.28 21.06
C ALA A 168 5.65 -7.54 20.42
N LEU A 169 5.71 -7.61 19.08
CA LEU A 169 6.35 -8.70 18.35
C LEU A 169 7.84 -8.83 18.73
N LYS A 170 8.55 -7.69 18.80
CA LYS A 170 9.95 -7.69 19.24
C LYS A 170 10.14 -8.29 20.62
N ARG A 171 9.29 -7.91 21.61
CA ARG A 171 9.32 -8.48 22.97
C ARG A 171 9.15 -9.99 22.92
N LYS A 172 8.15 -10.50 22.19
CA LYS A 172 7.87 -11.94 22.08
C LYS A 172 8.99 -12.71 21.40
N PHE A 173 9.52 -12.22 20.29
CA PHE A 173 10.62 -12.87 19.59
C PHE A 173 11.93 -12.84 20.40
N TRP A 174 12.15 -11.79 21.18
CA TRP A 174 13.29 -11.74 22.10
C TRP A 174 13.18 -12.78 23.21
N GLU A 175 11.99 -12.91 23.82
CA GLU A 175 11.70 -13.90 24.86
C GLU A 175 11.84 -15.34 24.37
N SER A 176 11.48 -15.61 23.11
CA SER A 176 11.59 -16.94 22.46
C SER A 176 12.96 -17.22 21.82
N GLY A 177 13.89 -16.26 21.81
CA GLY A 177 15.20 -16.41 21.19
C GLY A 177 15.20 -16.36 19.66
N GLU A 178 14.17 -15.85 19.03
CA GLU A 178 13.97 -15.76 17.59
C GLU A 178 14.69 -14.55 16.98
N GLU A 179 16.03 -14.55 17.03
CA GLU A 179 16.87 -13.41 16.63
C GLU A 179 16.61 -12.89 15.22
N ARG A 180 16.27 -13.74 14.25
CA ARG A 180 16.02 -13.28 12.88
C ARG A 180 14.80 -12.38 12.79
N PHE A 181 13.71 -12.70 13.51
CA PHE A 181 12.54 -11.85 13.59
C PHE A 181 12.84 -10.54 14.33
N VAL A 182 13.63 -10.63 15.42
CA VAL A 182 14.09 -9.43 16.14
C VAL A 182 14.82 -8.48 15.20
N ARG A 183 15.76 -8.97 14.38
CA ARG A 183 16.50 -8.15 13.40
C ARG A 183 15.57 -7.49 12.37
N LEU A 184 14.60 -8.23 11.84
CA LEU A 184 13.63 -7.67 10.89
C LEU A 184 12.76 -6.58 11.55
N ILE A 185 12.27 -6.84 12.76
CA ILE A 185 11.45 -5.87 13.49
C ILE A 185 12.28 -4.63 13.87
N ASP A 186 13.52 -4.79 14.29
CA ASP A 186 14.42 -3.65 14.56
C ASP A 186 14.67 -2.80 13.33
N TYR A 187 14.84 -3.44 12.17
CA TYR A 187 14.94 -2.72 10.90
C TYR A 187 13.67 -1.91 10.61
N LEU A 188 12.49 -2.49 10.78
CA LEU A 188 11.23 -1.77 10.57
C LEU A 188 11.05 -0.61 11.57
N LEU A 189 11.43 -0.81 12.83
CA LEU A 189 11.38 0.23 13.87
C LEU A 189 12.41 1.35 13.66
N ALA A 190 13.47 1.11 12.88
CA ALA A 190 14.45 2.16 12.53
C ALA A 190 13.87 3.23 11.58
N PHE A 191 12.74 2.97 10.92
CA PHE A 191 12.06 3.97 10.12
C PHE A 191 11.17 4.84 11.00
N ASN A 192 11.35 6.16 10.92
CA ASN A 192 10.52 7.12 11.66
C ASN A 192 9.06 7.10 11.19
N TYR A 193 8.81 6.77 9.91
CA TYR A 193 7.46 6.61 9.39
C TYR A 193 7.40 5.47 8.35
N GLN A 194 7.05 4.25 8.79
CA GLN A 194 7.01 3.05 7.96
C GLN A 194 5.94 3.13 6.85
N LEU A 195 4.79 3.73 7.18
CA LEU A 195 3.61 3.83 6.31
C LEU A 195 3.57 5.10 5.45
N SER A 196 4.71 5.77 5.24
CA SER A 196 4.82 6.85 4.27
C SER A 196 4.71 6.28 2.86
N GLY A 197 3.88 6.87 2.00
CA GLY A 197 3.77 6.50 0.58
C GLY A 197 4.92 7.06 -0.26
N GLU A 198 5.72 7.98 0.29
CA GLU A 198 6.77 8.70 -0.41
C GLU A 198 8.08 7.90 -0.40
N MET A 199 8.48 7.42 -1.58
CA MET A 199 9.68 6.60 -1.75
C MET A 199 10.27 6.72 -3.15
N VAL A 200 11.56 6.40 -3.30
CA VAL A 200 12.25 6.33 -4.59
C VAL A 200 13.02 5.02 -4.69
N PHE A 201 12.96 4.40 -5.84
CA PHE A 201 13.65 3.15 -6.17
C PHE A 201 14.62 3.35 -7.33
N GLU A 202 15.74 2.66 -7.28
CA GLU A 202 16.44 2.24 -8.48
C GLU A 202 15.62 1.13 -9.17
N THR A 203 15.40 1.24 -10.47
CA THR A 203 14.53 0.29 -11.19
C THR A 203 15.07 -1.15 -11.13
N ASN A 204 16.38 -1.36 -11.06
CA ASN A 204 16.95 -2.71 -10.94
C ASN A 204 16.60 -3.38 -9.59
N LEU A 205 16.46 -2.60 -8.51
CA LEU A 205 15.93 -3.11 -7.25
C LEU A 205 14.45 -3.45 -7.41
N LEU A 206 13.65 -2.50 -7.90
CA LEU A 206 12.21 -2.63 -8.04
C LEU A 206 11.81 -3.86 -8.88
N LYS A 207 12.53 -4.17 -9.96
CA LYS A 207 12.29 -5.34 -10.81
C LYS A 207 12.31 -6.66 -10.05
N ARG A 208 13.15 -6.78 -9.02
CA ARG A 208 13.33 -7.99 -8.21
C ARG A 208 12.37 -8.07 -7.02
N MET A 209 11.63 -6.99 -6.75
CA MET A 209 10.73 -6.91 -5.59
C MET A 209 9.37 -7.49 -5.90
N HIS A 210 8.74 -8.01 -4.83
CA HIS A 210 7.31 -8.27 -4.80
C HIS A 210 6.60 -7.06 -4.16
N PHE A 211 5.31 -6.94 -4.43
CA PHE A 211 4.48 -5.87 -3.89
C PHE A 211 3.15 -6.43 -3.42
N ALA A 212 2.68 -6.00 -2.26
CA ALA A 212 1.32 -6.26 -1.83
C ALA A 212 0.34 -5.41 -2.66
N THR A 213 -0.83 -5.95 -2.98
CA THR A 213 -1.82 -5.28 -3.82
C THR A 213 -2.81 -4.42 -3.04
N ASN A 214 -2.78 -4.49 -1.70
CA ASN A 214 -3.66 -3.80 -0.75
C ASN A 214 -2.98 -2.59 -0.06
N TRP A 215 -3.56 -2.09 1.03
CA TRP A 215 -3.01 -1.01 1.86
C TRP A 215 -1.76 -1.41 2.68
N GLY A 216 -1.36 -2.66 2.67
CA GLY A 216 -0.10 -3.12 3.28
C GLY A 216 1.13 -2.90 2.38
N VAL A 217 0.97 -2.27 1.22
CA VAL A 217 2.05 -2.10 0.23
C VAL A 217 3.28 -1.42 0.80
N GLU A 218 3.12 -0.42 1.69
CA GLU A 218 4.25 0.30 2.27
C GLU A 218 5.08 -0.57 3.22
N ILE A 219 4.41 -1.30 4.13
CA ILE A 219 5.11 -2.17 5.08
C ILE A 219 5.76 -3.36 4.37
N PHE A 220 5.08 -3.94 3.38
CA PHE A 220 5.61 -5.02 2.57
C PHE A 220 6.83 -4.57 1.74
N THR A 221 6.75 -3.37 1.16
CA THR A 221 7.88 -2.75 0.44
C THR A 221 9.12 -2.64 1.33
N LEU A 222 8.98 -2.24 2.60
CA LEU A 222 10.12 -2.17 3.52
C LEU A 222 10.71 -3.54 3.83
N ILE A 223 9.89 -4.59 3.96
CA ILE A 223 10.37 -5.95 4.15
C ILE A 223 11.13 -6.45 2.90
N GLU A 224 10.61 -6.17 1.71
CA GLU A 224 11.30 -6.49 0.46
C GLU A 224 12.62 -5.72 0.28
N VAL A 225 12.64 -4.46 0.69
CA VAL A 225 13.88 -3.64 0.72
C VAL A 225 14.90 -4.23 1.70
N TYR A 226 14.47 -4.67 2.88
CA TYR A 226 15.34 -5.37 3.85
C TYR A 226 16.05 -6.57 3.24
N ARG A 227 15.32 -7.33 2.43
CA ARG A 227 15.83 -8.56 1.81
C ARG A 227 16.71 -8.34 0.59
N LYS A 228 16.46 -7.28 -0.17
CA LYS A 228 16.96 -7.15 -1.56
C LYS A 228 17.83 -5.93 -1.81
N ALA A 229 17.76 -4.91 -0.98
CA ALA A 229 18.58 -3.69 -1.13
C ALA A 229 19.88 -3.79 -0.33
N ASN A 230 20.97 -3.28 -0.93
CA ASN A 230 22.26 -3.21 -0.25
C ASN A 230 22.44 -1.89 0.50
N ASN A 231 21.88 -0.80 -0.03
CA ASN A 231 22.00 0.53 0.58
C ASN A 231 20.66 1.29 0.48
N ILE A 232 20.26 1.82 1.62
CA ILE A 232 18.99 2.50 1.78
C ILE A 232 19.18 3.83 2.49
N ALA A 233 18.35 4.81 2.17
CA ALA A 233 18.31 6.10 2.84
C ALA A 233 16.92 6.36 3.42
N GLN A 234 16.90 7.02 4.58
CA GLN A 234 15.71 7.66 5.12
C GLN A 234 15.97 9.17 5.14
N VAL A 235 15.06 9.95 4.58
CA VAL A 235 15.24 11.39 4.43
C VAL A 235 14.16 12.16 5.17
N GLN A 236 14.55 13.24 5.82
CA GLN A 236 13.60 14.21 6.33
C GLN A 236 12.91 14.90 5.15
N PHE A 237 11.71 14.42 4.80
CA PHE A 237 10.97 14.86 3.62
C PHE A 237 10.50 16.31 3.77
N SER A 238 9.90 16.66 4.90
CA SER A 238 9.47 18.03 5.20
C SER A 238 10.23 18.63 6.37
N THR A 239 10.49 19.95 6.31
CA THR A 239 11.02 20.77 7.42
C THR A 239 9.92 21.57 8.12
N ARG A 240 8.68 21.41 7.68
CA ARG A 240 7.48 22.03 8.23
C ARG A 240 6.51 20.92 8.63
N PRO A 241 5.47 21.20 9.42
CA PRO A 241 4.41 20.26 9.67
C PRO A 241 3.91 19.62 8.37
N PHE A 242 3.76 18.31 8.38
CA PHE A 242 3.38 17.53 7.21
C PHE A 242 1.91 17.12 7.34
N GLU A 243 1.09 17.62 6.44
CA GLU A 243 -0.35 17.40 6.43
C GLU A 243 -0.79 16.68 5.16
N HIS A 244 -1.66 15.70 5.33
CA HIS A 244 -2.36 15.01 4.25
C HIS A 244 -3.81 14.73 4.68
N LYS A 245 -4.62 14.20 3.78
CA LYS A 245 -6.00 13.80 4.05
C LYS A 245 -6.06 12.74 5.16
N HIS A 246 -7.06 12.83 6.01
CA HIS A 246 -7.28 11.87 7.08
C HIS A 246 -8.39 10.90 6.70
N GLN A 247 -8.14 9.60 6.89
CA GLN A 247 -9.17 8.58 6.75
C GLN A 247 -10.23 8.76 7.86
N PRO A 248 -11.53 8.73 7.52
CA PRO A 248 -12.59 8.79 8.52
C PRO A 248 -12.49 7.58 9.46
N VAL A 249 -12.87 7.77 10.71
CA VAL A 249 -13.06 6.67 11.65
C VAL A 249 -14.40 6.02 11.30
N SER A 250 -14.34 4.81 10.72
CA SER A 250 -15.52 3.98 10.47
C SER A 250 -15.38 2.75 11.35
N SER A 251 -16.22 2.65 12.38
CA SER A 251 -16.32 1.46 13.23
C SER A 251 -17.23 0.39 12.61
N ASP A 252 -18.11 0.80 11.69
CA ASP A 252 -19.24 0.00 11.24
C ASP A 252 -19.07 -0.53 9.81
N ASN A 253 -18.00 -0.15 9.11
CA ASN A 253 -17.69 -0.63 7.78
C ASN A 253 -16.27 -1.22 7.74
N PRO A 254 -16.13 -2.56 7.81
CA PRO A 254 -14.84 -3.24 7.73
C PRO A 254 -14.19 -3.15 6.33
N GLU A 255 -14.96 -2.80 5.30
CA GLU A 255 -14.44 -2.64 3.93
C GLU A 255 -13.93 -1.22 3.63
N GLY A 256 -14.02 -0.30 4.61
CA GLY A 256 -13.62 1.10 4.40
C GLY A 256 -12.96 1.76 5.59
N GLY A 257 -12.43 2.96 5.36
CA GLY A 257 -11.89 3.82 6.41
C GLY A 257 -10.67 3.26 7.14
N LEU A 258 -10.54 3.66 8.40
CA LEU A 258 -9.38 3.34 9.23
C LEU A 258 -9.25 1.84 9.54
N TYR A 259 -10.37 1.12 9.68
CA TYR A 259 -10.38 -0.31 10.00
C TYR A 259 -9.83 -1.14 8.84
N LYS A 260 -10.25 -0.85 7.60
CA LYS A 260 -9.71 -1.53 6.40
C LYS A 260 -8.21 -1.35 6.28
N VAL A 261 -7.72 -0.12 6.45
CA VAL A 261 -6.27 0.14 6.43
C VAL A 261 -5.55 -0.64 7.54
N ALA A 262 -6.12 -0.66 8.75
CA ALA A 262 -5.53 -1.39 9.87
C ALA A 262 -5.40 -2.88 9.59
N ILE A 263 -6.47 -3.51 9.09
CA ILE A 263 -6.46 -4.94 8.75
C ILE A 263 -5.47 -5.23 7.65
N ASP A 264 -5.46 -4.46 6.56
CA ASP A 264 -4.56 -4.69 5.44
C ASP A 264 -3.08 -4.60 5.88
N VAL A 265 -2.75 -3.64 6.74
CA VAL A 265 -1.38 -3.50 7.27
C VAL A 265 -1.01 -4.69 8.17
N VAL A 266 -1.90 -5.09 9.09
CA VAL A 266 -1.63 -6.19 10.03
C VAL A 266 -1.59 -7.53 9.30
N SER A 267 -2.57 -7.81 8.44
CA SER A 267 -2.61 -9.07 7.69
C SER A 267 -1.41 -9.21 6.75
N THR A 268 -0.98 -8.11 6.11
CA THR A 268 0.23 -8.12 5.28
C THR A 268 1.48 -8.40 6.12
N LEU A 269 1.63 -7.75 7.28
CA LEU A 269 2.77 -8.00 8.17
C LEU A 269 2.79 -9.44 8.67
N LEU A 270 1.68 -9.91 9.25
CA LEU A 270 1.62 -11.26 9.84
C LEU A 270 1.72 -12.35 8.76
N SER A 271 1.02 -12.22 7.62
CA SER A 271 1.14 -13.21 6.53
C SER A 271 2.57 -13.27 5.97
N THR A 272 3.26 -12.15 5.89
CA THR A 272 4.66 -12.13 5.47
C THR A 272 5.56 -12.87 6.47
N LEU A 273 5.37 -12.64 7.77
CA LEU A 273 6.11 -13.36 8.80
C LEU A 273 5.84 -14.88 8.77
N VAL A 274 4.59 -15.28 8.51
CA VAL A 274 4.19 -16.70 8.43
C VAL A 274 4.68 -17.34 7.13
N ILE A 275 4.29 -16.78 5.98
CA ILE A 275 4.48 -17.43 4.67
C ILE A 275 5.93 -17.33 4.20
N GLU A 276 6.56 -16.18 4.40
CA GLU A 276 7.87 -15.93 3.83
C GLU A 276 9.02 -16.06 4.83
N GLU A 277 8.75 -15.79 6.12
CA GLU A 277 9.75 -15.91 7.18
C GLU A 277 9.57 -17.19 8.00
N GLY A 278 8.48 -17.96 7.79
CA GLY A 278 8.23 -19.23 8.46
C GLY A 278 7.92 -19.09 9.95
N LEU A 279 7.23 -18.02 10.35
CA LEU A 279 6.70 -17.90 11.71
C LEU A 279 5.58 -18.92 11.90
N GLU A 280 5.69 -19.73 12.94
CA GLU A 280 4.57 -20.56 13.39
C GLU A 280 3.57 -19.71 14.17
N ILE A 281 2.32 -19.66 13.69
CA ILE A 281 1.25 -18.91 14.31
C ILE A 281 0.17 -19.85 14.86
N SER A 282 -0.38 -19.52 16.01
CA SER A 282 -1.48 -20.23 16.65
C SER A 282 -2.46 -19.24 17.29
N ASP A 283 -3.68 -19.66 17.61
CA ASP A 283 -4.64 -18.84 18.35
C ASP A 283 -4.07 -18.32 19.68
N TYR A 284 -3.25 -19.15 20.33
CA TYR A 284 -2.57 -18.72 21.54
C TYR A 284 -1.60 -17.58 21.28
N PHE A 285 -0.77 -17.68 20.21
CA PHE A 285 0.16 -16.62 19.81
C PHE A 285 -0.60 -15.32 19.48
N VAL A 286 -1.70 -15.40 18.73
CA VAL A 286 -2.51 -14.23 18.35
C VAL A 286 -3.09 -13.54 19.57
N ARG A 287 -3.62 -14.30 20.53
CA ARG A 287 -4.16 -13.74 21.79
C ARG A 287 -3.07 -13.11 22.64
N ASP A 288 -1.94 -13.78 22.79
CA ASP A 288 -0.82 -13.35 23.62
C ASP A 288 -0.16 -12.07 23.02
N ILE A 289 0.05 -12.03 21.70
CA ILE A 289 0.57 -10.83 21.04
C ILE A 289 -0.43 -9.66 21.13
N THR A 290 -1.73 -9.93 21.08
CA THR A 290 -2.78 -8.90 21.24
C THR A 290 -2.75 -8.30 22.65
N ILE A 291 -2.59 -9.11 23.69
CA ILE A 291 -2.46 -8.62 25.08
C ILE A 291 -1.18 -7.79 25.22
N THR A 292 -0.06 -8.28 24.69
CA THR A 292 1.22 -7.56 24.73
C THR A 292 1.13 -6.24 23.97
N TYR A 293 0.48 -6.23 22.80
CA TYR A 293 0.18 -5.03 22.04
C TYR A 293 -0.60 -3.99 22.84
N LEU A 294 -1.69 -4.39 23.52
CA LEU A 294 -2.51 -3.48 24.33
C LEU A 294 -1.69 -2.82 25.45
N ASN A 295 -0.81 -3.58 26.12
CA ASN A 295 0.07 -3.05 27.15
C ASN A 295 1.07 -2.03 26.59
N VAL A 296 1.71 -2.36 25.45
CA VAL A 296 2.65 -1.47 24.78
C VAL A 296 1.95 -0.21 24.26
N ALA A 297 0.75 -0.35 23.70
CA ALA A 297 -0.04 0.78 23.22
C ALA A 297 -0.39 1.76 24.35
N ASP A 298 -0.79 1.25 25.54
CA ASP A 298 -1.04 2.09 26.71
C ASP A 298 0.21 2.83 27.19
N GLU A 299 1.37 2.15 27.22
CA GLU A 299 2.66 2.80 27.50
C GLU A 299 2.99 3.94 26.52
N LEU A 300 2.75 3.71 25.23
CA LEU A 300 3.00 4.72 24.19
C LEU A 300 2.00 5.88 24.25
N ILE A 301 0.72 5.62 24.51
CA ILE A 301 -0.30 6.65 24.67
C ILE A 301 0.08 7.59 25.80
N ARG A 302 0.56 7.07 26.95
CA ARG A 302 1.05 7.90 28.05
C ARG A 302 2.20 8.81 27.60
N LYS A 303 3.20 8.25 26.89
CA LYS A 303 4.32 9.04 26.35
C LYS A 303 3.86 10.10 25.34
N TYR A 304 2.87 9.78 24.50
CA TYR A 304 2.31 10.77 23.56
C TYR A 304 1.55 11.88 24.30
N CYS A 305 0.83 11.55 25.36
CA CYS A 305 0.16 12.53 26.22
C CYS A 305 1.17 13.51 26.84
N ASP A 306 2.27 12.98 27.41
CA ASP A 306 3.33 13.78 28.01
C ASP A 306 4.04 14.66 26.96
N ASN A 307 4.36 14.09 25.80
CA ASN A 307 4.99 14.82 24.69
C ASN A 307 4.07 15.92 24.13
N ALA A 308 2.76 15.65 24.04
CA ALA A 308 1.80 16.64 23.58
C ALA A 308 1.69 17.80 24.58
N ALA A 309 1.62 17.50 25.87
CA ALA A 309 1.61 18.52 26.93
C ALA A 309 2.89 19.39 26.89
N PHE A 310 4.07 18.76 26.75
CA PHE A 310 5.36 19.46 26.63
C PHE A 310 5.41 20.34 25.38
N SER A 311 4.90 19.84 24.25
CA SER A 311 4.90 20.54 22.96
C SER A 311 3.72 21.49 22.78
N LYS A 312 2.83 21.61 23.76
CA LYS A 312 1.58 22.41 23.73
C LYS A 312 0.64 22.00 22.59
N LEU A 313 0.60 20.71 22.28
CA LEU A 313 -0.33 20.13 21.32
C LEU A 313 -1.60 19.67 22.01
N GLU A 314 -2.71 19.72 21.30
CA GLU A 314 -3.95 19.09 21.73
C GLU A 314 -3.85 17.56 21.61
N TYR A 315 -4.27 16.85 22.65
CA TYR A 315 -4.24 15.39 22.69
C TYR A 315 -5.47 14.83 23.41
N ASP A 316 -6.25 14.03 22.71
CA ASP A 316 -7.41 13.34 23.26
C ASP A 316 -7.06 11.87 23.55
N ARG A 317 -6.62 11.64 24.80
CA ARG A 317 -6.25 10.32 25.29
C ARG A 317 -7.40 9.31 25.20
N ASN A 318 -8.63 9.72 25.54
CA ASN A 318 -9.79 8.81 25.58
C ASN A 318 -10.13 8.30 24.16
N THR A 319 -10.12 9.18 23.17
CA THR A 319 -10.33 8.79 21.77
C THR A 319 -9.24 7.84 21.28
N GLU A 320 -7.97 8.08 21.61
CA GLU A 320 -6.89 7.20 21.18
C GLU A 320 -6.94 5.82 21.86
N GLU A 321 -7.25 5.76 23.15
CA GLU A 321 -7.50 4.49 23.87
C GLU A 321 -8.70 3.72 23.30
N ALA A 322 -9.78 4.42 22.91
CA ALA A 322 -10.93 3.78 22.29
C ALA A 322 -10.57 3.16 20.92
N LEU A 323 -9.76 3.83 20.10
CA LEU A 323 -9.27 3.29 18.84
C LEU A 323 -8.43 2.02 19.05
N VAL A 324 -7.53 2.03 20.03
CA VAL A 324 -6.67 0.88 20.35
C VAL A 324 -7.51 -0.31 20.83
N LYS A 325 -8.42 -0.10 21.77
CA LYS A 325 -9.25 -1.16 22.38
C LYS A 325 -10.34 -1.68 21.43
N GLY A 326 -10.79 -0.86 20.49
CA GLY A 326 -11.81 -1.18 19.50
C GLY A 326 -11.19 -1.60 18.18
N ILE A 327 -10.94 -0.63 17.29
CA ILE A 327 -10.57 -0.86 15.90
C ILE A 327 -9.26 -1.65 15.76
N PHE A 328 -8.18 -1.22 16.39
CA PHE A 328 -6.86 -1.80 16.17
C PHE A 328 -6.69 -3.18 16.80
N LYS A 329 -7.21 -3.38 18.01
CA LYS A 329 -7.26 -4.71 18.62
C LYS A 329 -8.02 -5.70 17.75
N ASN A 330 -9.19 -5.29 17.24
CA ASN A 330 -10.01 -6.15 16.40
C ASN A 330 -9.34 -6.45 15.05
N ALA A 331 -8.59 -5.50 14.47
CA ALA A 331 -7.80 -5.74 13.27
C ALA A 331 -6.70 -6.81 13.47
N ILE A 332 -6.03 -6.81 14.65
CA ILE A 332 -5.03 -7.83 14.98
C ILE A 332 -5.68 -9.21 15.15
N LEU A 333 -6.80 -9.27 15.88
CA LEU A 333 -7.53 -10.53 16.09
C LEU A 333 -8.05 -11.10 14.77
N ALA A 334 -8.69 -10.26 13.92
CA ALA A 334 -9.21 -10.69 12.62
C ALA A 334 -8.10 -11.19 11.67
N ALA A 335 -6.98 -10.48 11.58
CA ALA A 335 -5.84 -10.92 10.78
C ALA A 335 -5.22 -12.23 11.32
N GLY A 336 -5.17 -12.39 12.64
CA GLY A 336 -4.68 -13.60 13.27
C GLY A 336 -5.62 -14.80 13.08
N GLU A 337 -6.91 -14.61 13.29
CA GLU A 337 -7.94 -15.63 13.07
C GLU A 337 -7.90 -16.17 11.64
N PHE A 338 -7.79 -15.27 10.68
CA PHE A 338 -7.62 -15.63 9.29
C PHE A 338 -6.41 -16.55 9.03
N LEU A 339 -5.26 -16.25 9.64
CA LEU A 339 -4.03 -17.02 9.45
C LEU A 339 -4.00 -18.35 10.24
N THR A 340 -4.79 -18.47 11.30
CA THR A 340 -4.87 -19.69 12.13
C THR A 340 -6.04 -20.60 11.74
N SER A 341 -7.05 -20.08 11.06
CA SER A 341 -8.16 -20.87 10.56
C SER A 341 -7.71 -21.78 9.41
N PRO A 342 -8.05 -23.08 9.43
CA PRO A 342 -7.76 -23.93 8.28
C PRO A 342 -8.67 -23.52 7.11
N HIS A 343 -8.15 -22.73 6.20
CA HIS A 343 -8.80 -22.50 4.91
C HIS A 343 -8.68 -23.77 4.09
N LEU A 344 -9.78 -24.49 3.96
CA LEU A 344 -9.78 -25.78 3.27
C LEU A 344 -9.52 -25.64 1.78
N VAL A 345 -9.95 -24.54 1.17
CA VAL A 345 -9.81 -24.35 -0.27
C VAL A 345 -9.57 -22.86 -0.59
N SER A 346 -8.46 -22.53 -1.24
CA SER A 346 -8.31 -21.19 -1.80
C SER A 346 -9.26 -20.97 -2.98
N ASP A 347 -9.72 -19.74 -3.23
CA ASP A 347 -10.57 -19.40 -4.39
C ASP A 347 -10.05 -19.97 -5.71
N ARG A 348 -8.74 -20.04 -5.87
CA ARG A 348 -8.08 -20.64 -7.04
C ARG A 348 -8.26 -22.14 -7.11
N LEU A 349 -8.10 -22.82 -6.00
CA LEU A 349 -8.29 -24.25 -5.93
C LEU A 349 -9.78 -24.56 -6.14
N LEU A 350 -10.67 -23.74 -5.55
CA LEU A 350 -12.11 -23.83 -5.76
C LEU A 350 -12.46 -23.62 -7.23
N HIS A 351 -11.91 -22.58 -7.88
CA HIS A 351 -12.09 -22.36 -9.31
C HIS A 351 -11.54 -23.53 -10.15
N LEU A 352 -10.38 -24.07 -9.82
CA LEU A 352 -9.81 -25.23 -10.50
C LEU A 352 -10.72 -26.45 -10.35
N ILE A 353 -11.18 -26.74 -9.15
CA ILE A 353 -12.07 -27.87 -8.84
C ILE A 353 -13.43 -27.70 -9.55
N THR A 354 -13.95 -26.49 -9.67
CA THR A 354 -15.23 -26.22 -10.34
C THR A 354 -15.15 -26.17 -11.86
N SER A 355 -13.99 -25.85 -12.44
CA SER A 355 -13.81 -25.67 -13.88
C SER A 355 -13.13 -26.84 -14.60
N ASP A 356 -12.40 -27.68 -13.90
CA ASP A 356 -11.62 -28.77 -14.50
C ASP A 356 -12.44 -30.07 -14.56
N SER A 357 -12.58 -30.65 -15.75
CA SER A 357 -13.37 -31.88 -16.01
C SER A 357 -12.85 -33.11 -15.24
N ARG A 358 -11.61 -33.09 -14.74
CA ARG A 358 -11.08 -34.17 -13.89
C ARG A 358 -11.84 -34.33 -12.57
N PHE A 359 -12.56 -33.27 -12.16
CA PHE A 359 -13.35 -33.26 -10.93
C PHE A 359 -14.84 -33.47 -11.15
N ASP A 360 -15.32 -33.73 -12.39
CA ASP A 360 -16.75 -33.91 -12.72
C ASP A 360 -17.42 -34.95 -11.83
N ARG A 361 -16.80 -36.11 -11.64
CA ARG A 361 -17.37 -37.17 -10.80
C ARG A 361 -17.61 -36.74 -9.33
N TYR A 362 -16.85 -35.78 -8.83
CA TYR A 362 -17.05 -35.27 -7.47
C TYR A 362 -18.13 -34.21 -7.41
N ARG A 363 -18.38 -33.50 -8.54
CA ARG A 363 -19.55 -32.63 -8.73
C ARG A 363 -20.85 -33.45 -8.82
N ASP A 364 -20.80 -34.54 -9.55
CA ASP A 364 -21.98 -35.42 -9.75
C ASP A 364 -22.51 -36.04 -8.44
N VAL A 365 -21.63 -36.20 -7.42
CA VAL A 365 -22.04 -36.72 -6.10
C VAL A 365 -22.27 -35.60 -5.08
N GLY A 366 -22.29 -34.32 -5.51
CA GLY A 366 -22.60 -33.19 -4.63
C GLY A 366 -21.47 -32.78 -3.67
N LEU A 367 -20.32 -33.47 -3.68
CA LEU A 367 -19.23 -33.22 -2.73
C LEU A 367 -18.60 -31.84 -2.91
N ILE A 368 -18.55 -31.35 -4.14
CA ILE A 368 -18.03 -30.01 -4.45
C ILE A 368 -19.01 -28.94 -3.98
N ASP A 369 -20.33 -29.18 -4.16
CA ASP A 369 -21.37 -28.26 -3.69
C ASP A 369 -21.37 -28.15 -2.15
N GLU A 370 -21.16 -29.28 -1.43
CA GLU A 370 -20.99 -29.28 0.01
C GLU A 370 -19.73 -28.52 0.45
N LEU A 371 -18.63 -28.68 -0.27
CA LEU A 371 -17.40 -27.95 -0.01
C LEU A 371 -17.57 -26.44 -0.23
N ILE A 372 -18.24 -26.05 -1.32
CA ILE A 372 -18.56 -24.64 -1.63
C ILE A 372 -19.50 -24.07 -0.58
N ALA A 373 -20.51 -24.81 -0.15
CA ALA A 373 -21.43 -24.38 0.90
C ALA A 373 -20.68 -24.17 2.23
N TYR A 374 -19.83 -25.13 2.60
CA TYR A 374 -18.99 -25.02 3.80
C TYR A 374 -18.03 -23.81 3.76
N GLU A 375 -17.37 -23.58 2.63
CA GLU A 375 -16.54 -22.40 2.43
C GLU A 375 -17.35 -21.10 2.51
N ASN A 376 -18.52 -21.05 1.87
CA ASN A 376 -19.38 -19.87 1.92
C ASN A 376 -19.95 -19.59 3.31
N GLU A 377 -20.23 -20.62 4.12
CA GLU A 377 -20.63 -20.47 5.51
C GLU A 377 -19.48 -19.95 6.39
N ASN A 378 -18.24 -20.32 6.06
CA ASN A 378 -17.04 -19.90 6.77
C ASN A 378 -16.40 -18.63 6.19
N THR A 379 -16.70 -18.27 4.93
CA THR A 379 -16.18 -17.07 4.24
C THR A 379 -16.99 -15.79 4.48
N ASN A 380 -17.71 -15.66 5.56
CA ASN A 380 -18.02 -14.33 6.12
C ASN A 380 -16.71 -13.57 6.49
N HIS A 381 -15.56 -14.09 6.09
CA HIS A 381 -14.27 -13.48 6.21
C HIS A 381 -14.06 -12.47 5.08
N ILE A 382 -14.26 -11.21 5.41
CA ILE A 382 -13.96 -10.01 4.60
C ILE A 382 -12.46 -9.94 4.25
N PHE A 383 -11.64 -10.90 4.68
CA PHE A 383 -10.19 -10.84 4.68
C PHE A 383 -9.59 -12.01 3.92
N GLU A 384 -8.84 -11.70 2.86
CA GLU A 384 -8.01 -12.65 2.13
C GLU A 384 -6.54 -12.49 2.51
N VAL A 385 -5.75 -13.55 2.31
CA VAL A 385 -4.28 -13.43 2.36
C VAL A 385 -3.86 -12.35 1.38
N PRO A 386 -3.14 -11.32 1.83
CA PRO A 386 -2.67 -10.27 0.94
C PRO A 386 -1.89 -10.89 -0.22
N GLN A 387 -2.36 -10.65 -1.43
CA GLN A 387 -1.69 -11.15 -2.62
C GLN A 387 -0.40 -10.36 -2.84
N THR A 388 0.68 -11.06 -3.16
CA THR A 388 1.95 -10.45 -3.54
C THR A 388 2.24 -10.74 -5.00
N VAL A 389 2.62 -9.71 -5.72
CA VAL A 389 2.87 -9.76 -7.17
C VAL A 389 4.25 -9.23 -7.50
N SER A 390 4.87 -9.75 -8.56
CA SER A 390 6.17 -9.28 -9.02
C SER A 390 6.21 -9.20 -10.55
N TRP A 391 6.83 -8.13 -11.05
CA TRP A 391 7.02 -7.95 -12.49
C TRP A 391 7.96 -9.01 -13.08
N GLU A 392 8.95 -9.47 -12.34
CA GLU A 392 9.84 -10.54 -12.78
C GLU A 392 9.04 -11.82 -13.13
N ARG A 393 8.14 -12.26 -12.23
CA ARG A 393 7.30 -13.44 -12.47
C ARG A 393 6.31 -13.24 -13.63
N ILE A 394 5.74 -12.03 -13.76
CA ILE A 394 4.83 -11.72 -14.86
C ILE A 394 5.59 -11.77 -16.20
N ILE A 395 6.74 -11.11 -16.32
CA ILE A 395 7.55 -11.08 -17.53
C ILE A 395 8.02 -12.49 -17.92
N MET A 396 8.38 -13.33 -16.94
CA MET A 396 8.76 -14.71 -17.23
C MET A 396 7.61 -15.53 -17.84
N ARG A 397 6.35 -15.27 -17.47
CA ARG A 397 5.18 -15.99 -18.01
C ARG A 397 4.57 -15.31 -19.23
N GLN A 398 4.72 -14.01 -19.35
CA GLN A 398 4.17 -13.17 -20.41
C GLN A 398 5.25 -12.20 -20.88
N PRO A 399 6.22 -12.63 -21.71
CA PRO A 399 7.39 -11.83 -22.10
C PRO A 399 7.04 -10.50 -22.76
N ASP A 400 5.93 -10.44 -23.50
CA ASP A 400 5.49 -9.26 -24.27
C ASP A 400 4.70 -8.25 -23.45
N ILE A 401 4.43 -8.53 -22.16
CA ILE A 401 3.52 -7.71 -21.33
C ILE A 401 3.93 -6.24 -21.22
N LEU A 402 5.24 -5.95 -21.19
CA LEU A 402 5.72 -4.56 -21.12
C LEU A 402 5.51 -3.82 -22.44
N ASP A 403 5.56 -4.51 -23.58
CA ASP A 403 5.27 -3.93 -24.90
C ASP A 403 3.76 -3.68 -25.01
N ASP A 404 2.92 -4.62 -24.57
CA ASP A 404 1.46 -4.43 -24.53
C ASP A 404 1.08 -3.24 -23.63
N ILE A 405 1.70 -3.09 -22.46
CA ILE A 405 1.51 -1.91 -21.59
C ILE A 405 1.89 -0.63 -22.34
N ARG A 406 3.03 -0.62 -23.03
CA ARG A 406 3.48 0.55 -23.81
C ARG A 406 2.47 0.92 -24.88
N ASP A 407 1.93 -0.06 -25.59
CA ASP A 407 0.94 0.13 -26.66
C ASP A 407 -0.40 0.64 -26.09
N VAL A 408 -0.85 0.11 -24.97
CA VAL A 408 -2.07 0.60 -24.29
C VAL A 408 -1.90 2.05 -23.89
N ILE A 409 -0.82 2.39 -23.18
CA ILE A 409 -0.55 3.77 -22.73
C ILE A 409 -0.39 4.72 -23.94
N GLY A 410 0.20 4.26 -25.05
CA GLY A 410 0.30 5.04 -26.28
C GLY A 410 -1.07 5.37 -26.89
N ARG A 411 -1.98 4.40 -26.94
CA ARG A 411 -3.36 4.62 -27.42
C ARG A 411 -4.17 5.54 -26.49
N GLU A 412 -4.05 5.35 -25.18
CA GLU A 412 -4.70 6.23 -24.21
C GLU A 412 -4.17 7.66 -24.28
N ALA A 413 -2.88 7.86 -24.50
CA ALA A 413 -2.31 9.20 -24.70
C ALA A 413 -2.91 9.89 -25.93
N ALA A 414 -3.06 9.17 -27.06
CA ALA A 414 -3.73 9.71 -28.25
C ALA A 414 -5.19 10.08 -27.99
N PHE A 415 -5.94 9.24 -27.27
CA PHE A 415 -7.32 9.56 -26.84
C PHE A 415 -7.40 10.85 -26.02
N PHE A 416 -6.48 11.07 -25.07
CA PHE A 416 -6.44 12.30 -24.26
C PHE A 416 -5.97 13.54 -25.05
N GLU A 417 -5.28 13.35 -26.18
CA GLU A 417 -4.88 14.44 -27.08
C GLU A 417 -6.00 14.82 -28.06
N GLU A 418 -6.75 13.85 -28.59
CA GLU A 418 -7.83 14.07 -29.57
C GLU A 418 -9.10 14.67 -28.95
N ALA A 419 -9.35 14.44 -27.67
CA ALA A 419 -10.50 14.97 -26.92
C ALA A 419 -10.35 16.46 -26.54
N GLN A 420 -9.62 17.24 -27.36
CA GLN A 420 -9.39 18.70 -27.15
C GLN A 420 -10.55 19.57 -27.59
#